data_326cd42ea2e711ecaa680027666a9da1
#
_entry.id   326cd42ea2e711ecaa680027666a9da1
#
_cell.length_a   1.000
_cell.length_b   1.000
_cell.length_c   1.000
_cell.angle_alpha   90.00
_cell.angle_beta   90.00
_cell.angle_gamma   90.00
#
_symmetry.space_group_name_H-M   'P 1'
#
loop_
_entity.id
_entity.type
_entity.pdbx_description
1 polymer ?
#
loop_
_entity_poly.entity_id
_entity_poly.type
_entity_poly.pdbx_seq_one_letter_code
_entity_poly.pdbx_strand_id
1 'polypeptide(L)' 'MIDFYAVMKRIKKTLSNQTKKEKILDKEIALALNLDPQYYAVMKRRKKIPYASIAYFCKQYNINMNWILLEQKPQYLTKI' A
#
# COMPACT_ATOMS: atom_id res chain seq x y z
N MET A 1 12.02 7.16 10.61
CA MET A 1 10.72 7.73 10.22
C MET A 1 10.15 6.98 9.01
N ILE A 2 8.85 6.72 9.04
CA ILE A 2 8.21 6.02 7.93
C ILE A 2 7.92 7.03 6.82
N ASP A 3 8.42 6.72 5.62
CA ASP A 3 8.30 7.64 4.49
C ASP A 3 7.10 7.29 3.62
N PHE A 4 6.25 8.27 3.35
CA PHE A 4 5.03 8.08 2.55
C PHE A 4 5.33 7.46 1.18
N TYR A 5 6.32 8.01 0.47
CA TYR A 5 6.60 7.55 -0.89
C TYR A 5 7.15 6.13 -0.91
N ALA A 6 7.98 5.78 0.07
CA ALA A 6 8.50 4.42 0.17
C ALA A 6 7.37 3.42 0.45
N VAL A 7 6.44 3.79 1.33
CA VAL A 7 5.27 2.96 1.64
C VAL A 7 4.42 2.75 0.38
N MET A 8 4.13 3.83 -0.33
CA MET A 8 3.28 3.74 -1.53
C MET A 8 3.98 2.97 -2.65
N LYS A 9 5.31 3.06 -2.75
CA LYS A 9 6.06 2.27 -3.71
C LYS A 9 5.91 0.78 -3.45
N ARG A 10 5.91 0.36 -2.18
CA ARG A 10 5.71 -1.05 -1.83
C ARG A 10 4.29 -1.50 -2.12
N ILE A 11 3.30 -0.64 -1.88
CA ILE A 11 1.91 -0.94 -2.25
C ILE A 11 1.79 -1.10 -3.76
N LYS A 12 2.42 -0.20 -4.53
CA LYS A 12 2.46 -0.31 -5.99
C LYS A 12 3.05 -1.63 -6.44
N LYS A 13 4.15 -2.04 -5.81
CA LYS A 13 4.81 -3.31 -6.15
C LYS A 13 3.86 -4.48 -5.93
N THR A 14 3.14 -4.48 -4.81
CA THR A 14 2.18 -5.53 -4.52
C THR A 14 1.05 -5.55 -5.55
N LEU A 15 0.49 -4.38 -5.88
CA LEU A 15 -0.58 -4.29 -6.87
C LEU A 15 -0.09 -4.72 -8.25
N SER A 16 1.12 -4.33 -8.62
CA SER A 16 1.72 -4.75 -9.88
C SER A 16 1.83 -6.26 -9.96
N ASN A 17 2.25 -6.90 -8.87
CA ASN A 17 2.32 -8.37 -8.83
C ASN A 17 0.95 -9.01 -8.94
N GLN A 18 -0.07 -8.43 -8.31
CA GLN A 18 -1.43 -8.99 -8.30
C GLN A 18 -2.13 -8.80 -9.64
N THR A 19 -1.95 -7.65 -10.27
CA THR A 19 -2.66 -7.32 -11.51
C THR A 19 -1.83 -7.57 -12.76
N LYS A 20 -0.54 -7.84 -12.61
CA LYS A 20 0.43 -8.02 -13.70
C LYS A 20 0.54 -6.79 -14.59
N LYS A 21 0.26 -5.62 -14.01
CA LYS A 21 0.47 -4.32 -14.68
C LYS A 21 1.79 -3.72 -14.20
N GLU A 22 2.56 -3.18 -15.13
CA GLU A 22 3.84 -2.55 -14.76
C GLU A 22 3.62 -1.20 -14.10
N LYS A 23 2.62 -0.45 -14.57
CA LYS A 23 2.38 0.90 -14.06
C LYS A 23 1.09 0.94 -13.28
N ILE A 24 1.19 1.38 -12.03
CA ILE A 24 0.05 1.53 -11.13
C ILE A 24 -0.19 3.01 -10.91
N LEU A 25 -1.40 3.47 -11.19
CA LEU A 25 -1.77 4.87 -11.05
C LEU A 25 -2.23 5.17 -9.62
N ASP A 26 -2.15 6.44 -9.23
CA ASP A 26 -2.58 6.86 -7.88
C ASP A 26 -4.04 6.49 -7.60
N LYS A 27 -4.93 6.60 -8.60
CA LYS A 27 -6.33 6.23 -8.38
C LYS A 27 -6.49 4.74 -8.13
N GLU A 28 -5.60 3.92 -8.68
CA GLU A 28 -5.63 2.48 -8.42
C GLU A 28 -5.19 2.18 -6.98
N ILE A 29 -4.21 2.94 -6.49
CA ILE A 29 -3.79 2.82 -5.09
C ILE A 29 -4.94 3.23 -4.17
N ALA A 30 -5.59 4.36 -4.46
CA ALA A 30 -6.71 4.83 -3.66
C ALA A 30 -7.82 3.79 -3.62
N LEU A 31 -8.15 3.21 -4.77
CA LEU A 31 -9.17 2.18 -4.86
C LEU A 31 -8.81 0.96 -4.04
N ALA A 32 -7.56 0.51 -4.16
CA ALA A 32 -7.08 -0.66 -3.41
C ALA A 32 -7.10 -0.43 -1.90
N LEU A 33 -6.87 0.81 -1.47
CA LEU A 33 -6.92 1.18 -0.07
C LEU A 33 -8.33 1.59 0.38
N ASN A 34 -9.31 1.48 -0.52
CA ASN A 34 -10.70 1.86 -0.25
C ASN A 34 -10.82 3.32 0.17
N LEU A 35 -10.07 4.18 -0.50
CA LEU A 35 -10.06 5.62 -0.26
C LEU A 35 -10.60 6.37 -1.48
N ASP A 36 -11.30 7.48 -1.22
CA ASP A 36 -11.66 8.41 -2.28
C ASP A 36 -10.38 8.95 -2.91
N PRO A 37 -10.26 8.97 -4.26
CA PRO A 37 -9.06 9.48 -4.91
C PRO A 37 -8.69 10.91 -4.52
N GLN A 38 -9.68 11.78 -4.27
CA GLN A 38 -9.39 13.15 -3.82
C GLN A 38 -8.82 13.17 -2.41
N TYR A 39 -9.36 12.32 -1.53
CA TYR A 39 -8.84 12.19 -0.17
C TYR A 39 -7.41 11.64 -0.20
N TYR A 40 -7.17 10.63 -1.04
CA TYR A 40 -5.82 10.09 -1.19
C TYR A 40 -4.84 11.17 -1.67
N ALA A 41 -5.27 12.01 -2.63
CA ALA A 41 -4.43 13.10 -3.13
C ALA A 41 -4.06 14.08 -2.01
N VAL A 42 -4.99 14.37 -1.11
CA VAL A 42 -4.72 15.23 0.04
C VAL A 42 -3.70 14.58 0.97
N MET A 43 -3.87 13.29 1.26
CA MET A 43 -2.93 12.58 2.11
C MET A 43 -1.53 12.53 1.49
N LYS A 44 -1.46 12.31 0.18
CA LYS A 44 -0.19 12.32 -0.54
C LYS A 44 0.49 13.68 -0.43
N ARG A 45 -0.26 14.76 -0.63
CA ARG A 45 0.29 16.10 -0.55
C ARG A 45 0.81 16.40 0.86
N ARG A 46 0.12 15.91 1.88
CA ARG A 46 0.49 16.11 3.29
C ARG A 46 1.44 15.04 3.80
N LYS A 47 1.75 14.03 2.98
CA LYS A 47 2.59 12.89 3.35
C LYS A 47 2.07 12.16 4.59
N LYS A 48 0.74 12.07 4.71
CA LYS A 48 0.09 11.34 5.79
C LYS A 48 -0.17 9.91 5.37
N ILE A 49 0.21 8.97 6.21
CA ILE A 49 0.09 7.54 5.90
C ILE A 49 -1.25 7.04 6.44
N PRO A 50 -2.11 6.47 5.55
CA PRO A 50 -3.41 5.93 5.98
C PRO A 50 -3.24 4.54 6.59
N TYR A 51 -2.77 4.48 7.84
CA TYR A 51 -2.40 3.23 8.48
C TYR A 51 -3.54 2.21 8.54
N ALA A 52 -4.76 2.65 8.90
CA ALA A 52 -5.89 1.73 8.99
C ALA A 52 -6.22 1.12 7.64
N SER A 53 -6.24 1.93 6.59
CA SER A 53 -6.50 1.44 5.22
C SER A 53 -5.43 0.46 4.79
N ILE A 54 -4.17 0.73 5.13
CA ILE A 54 -3.06 -0.16 4.80
C ILE A 54 -3.20 -1.48 5.55
N ALA A 55 -3.63 -1.44 6.82
CA ALA A 55 -3.83 -2.65 7.59
C ALA A 55 -4.87 -3.56 6.96
N TYR A 56 -6.01 -2.99 6.49
CA TYR A 56 -7.02 -3.77 5.80
C TYR A 56 -6.54 -4.31 4.46
N PHE A 57 -5.77 -3.51 3.73
CA PHE A 57 -5.14 -3.94 2.48
C PHE A 57 -4.22 -5.14 2.73
N CYS A 58 -3.40 -5.07 3.78
CA CYS A 58 -2.49 -6.16 4.13
C CYS A 58 -3.25 -7.43 4.53
N LYS A 59 -4.35 -7.27 5.27
CA LYS A 59 -5.18 -8.39 5.64
C LYS A 59 -5.78 -9.07 4.40
N GLN A 60 -6.26 -8.26 3.46
CA GLN A 60 -6.90 -8.78 2.25
C GLN A 60 -5.94 -9.59 1.39
N TYR A 61 -4.71 -9.12 1.24
CA TYR A 61 -3.72 -9.76 0.37
C TYR A 61 -2.71 -10.61 1.11
N ASN A 62 -2.90 -10.80 2.41
CA ASN A 62 -2.00 -11.61 3.25
C ASN A 62 -0.57 -11.08 3.23
N ILE A 63 -0.43 -9.79 3.38
CA ILE A 63 0.85 -9.09 3.32
C ILE A 63 1.29 -8.72 4.72
N ASN A 64 2.61 -8.81 4.94
CA ASN A 64 3.22 -8.36 6.19
C ASN A 64 3.21 -6.84 6.24
N MET A 65 2.43 -6.26 7.16
CA MET A 65 2.35 -4.81 7.29
C MET A 65 3.70 -4.18 7.61
N ASN A 66 4.54 -4.89 8.36
CA ASN A 66 5.88 -4.41 8.64
C ASN A 66 6.73 -4.31 7.37
N TRP A 67 6.46 -5.17 6.37
CA TRP A 67 7.15 -5.02 5.09
C TRP A 67 6.68 -3.77 4.35
N ILE A 68 5.38 -3.49 4.36
CA ILE A 68 4.86 -2.28 3.72
C ILE A 68 5.43 -1.02 4.38
N LEU A 69 5.44 -0.98 5.71
CA LEU A 69 5.82 0.23 6.43
C LEU A 69 7.33 0.38 6.60
N LEU A 70 8.04 -0.72 6.82
CA LEU A 70 9.43 -0.70 7.25
C LEU A 70 10.36 -1.55 6.40
N GLU A 71 9.85 -2.15 5.34
CA GLU A 71 10.60 -3.05 4.45
C GLU A 71 11.15 -4.27 5.20
N GLN A 72 10.51 -4.67 6.27
CA GLN A 72 10.89 -5.84 7.05
C GLN A 72 10.31 -7.10 6.41
N LYS A 73 11.17 -8.00 5.97
CA LYS A 73 10.78 -9.26 5.34
C LYS A 73 10.11 -10.20 6.34
N PRO A 74 9.26 -11.11 5.84
CA PRO A 74 8.91 -11.34 4.43
C PRO A 74 7.81 -10.42 3.94
N GLN A 75 7.68 -10.28 2.61
CA GLN A 75 6.62 -9.48 2.01
C GLN A 75 5.24 -10.07 2.26
N TYR A 76 5.11 -11.38 2.05
CA TYR A 76 3.84 -12.10 2.24
C TYR A 76 3.90 -12.95 3.49
N LEU A 77 2.78 -12.98 4.21
CA LEU A 77 2.67 -13.85 5.38
C LEU A 77 2.41 -15.29 4.93
N THR A 78 3.04 -16.24 5.62
CA THR A 78 2.86 -17.64 5.32
C THR A 78 1.59 -18.14 6.00
N LYS A 79 0.75 -18.83 5.24
CA LYS A 79 -0.40 -19.52 5.81
C LYS A 79 0.03 -20.89 6.29
N ILE A 80 -0.36 -21.19 7.49
CA ILE A 80 -0.11 -22.49 8.08
C ILE A 80 -1.41 -23.27 8.13
#